data_efdb1e43430ff40e6f7f81f1110dad11
#
_entry.id   efdb1e43430ff40e6f7f81f1110dad11
#
_cell.length_a   1.000
_cell.length_b   1.000
_cell.length_c   1.000
_cell.angle_alpha   90.00
_cell.angle_beta   90.00
_cell.angle_gamma   90.00
#
_symmetry.space_group_name_H-M   'P 1'
#
loop_
_entity.id
_entity.type
_entity.pdbx_description
1 polymer ?
#
loop_
_entity_poly.entity_id
_entity_poly.type
_entity_poly.pdbx_seq_one_letter_code
_entity_poly.pdbx_strand_id
1 'polypeptide(L)'
;MKVTLKRIAQGALAALLMGGPALAESLCASSEQRQIIQDFLAKKPGMMPVIAARELKMPEAVVASGYSPDQMASATGDAFADVWTAMTDLEEVTVLIIKDRDVFEIKSRIGSGGLSDTNAFYNLSHDYPFSGHLRPDLYASIYAVTVPYGEERAGRGIFFYEPNGETSFGILVSGRGPSPSKEQIAKFDEIMAMIKDRPSACPG
;
A
#
# COMPACT_ATOMS: atom_id res chain seq x y z
N MET A 1 -38.68 49.78 -53.27
CA MET A 1 -38.23 48.43 -53.12
C MET A 1 -37.80 48.25 -51.66
N LYS A 2 -38.60 47.53 -50.85
CA LYS A 2 -38.30 47.26 -49.44
C LYS A 2 -37.72 45.84 -49.36
N VAL A 3 -36.48 45.72 -48.90
CA VAL A 3 -35.82 44.42 -48.67
C VAL A 3 -36.01 44.09 -47.21
N THR A 4 -36.73 42.98 -46.98
CA THR A 4 -36.97 42.42 -45.62
C THR A 4 -35.87 41.42 -45.25
N LEU A 5 -35.05 41.78 -44.27
CA LEU A 5 -34.03 40.81 -43.69
C LEU A 5 -34.74 39.83 -42.75
N LYS A 6 -34.70 38.57 -43.10
CA LYS A 6 -35.06 37.45 -42.19
C LYS A 6 -33.90 37.19 -41.22
N ARG A 7 -34.17 37.35 -39.92
CA ARG A 7 -33.25 36.91 -38.85
C ARG A 7 -33.36 35.41 -38.69
N ILE A 8 -32.26 34.69 -38.88
CA ILE A 8 -32.11 33.30 -38.55
C ILE A 8 -31.68 33.24 -37.08
N ALA A 9 -32.53 32.68 -36.23
CA ALA A 9 -32.20 32.38 -34.84
C ALA A 9 -31.31 31.13 -34.78
N GLN A 10 -30.06 31.28 -34.45
CA GLN A 10 -29.15 30.18 -34.10
C GLN A 10 -29.44 29.75 -32.67
N GLY A 11 -30.09 28.59 -32.50
CA GLY A 11 -30.24 27.93 -31.22
C GLY A 11 -28.91 27.29 -30.81
N ALA A 12 -28.27 27.85 -29.81
CA ALA A 12 -27.10 27.21 -29.15
C ALA A 12 -27.58 26.06 -28.31
N LEU A 13 -27.30 24.84 -28.74
CA LEU A 13 -27.48 23.63 -27.97
C LEU A 13 -26.36 23.55 -26.94
N ALA A 14 -26.61 23.98 -25.69
CA ALA A 14 -25.70 23.80 -24.56
C ALA A 14 -25.76 22.32 -24.14
N ALA A 15 -24.76 21.55 -24.56
CA ALA A 15 -24.54 20.21 -24.00
C ALA A 15 -24.06 20.37 -22.56
N LEU A 16 -24.94 20.15 -21.59
CA LEU A 16 -24.54 19.94 -20.19
C LEU A 16 -23.75 18.60 -20.11
N LEU A 17 -22.45 18.74 -20.08
CA LEU A 17 -21.56 17.66 -19.61
C LEU A 17 -21.81 17.53 -18.10
N MET A 18 -22.76 16.66 -17.73
CA MET A 18 -22.86 16.17 -16.35
C MET A 18 -21.66 15.24 -16.10
N GLY A 19 -20.52 15.82 -15.74
CA GLY A 19 -19.46 15.10 -15.07
C GLY A 19 -19.97 14.70 -13.70
N GLY A 20 -20.54 13.49 -13.59
CA GLY A 20 -20.78 12.89 -12.29
C GLY A 20 -19.45 12.82 -11.52
N PRO A 21 -19.46 12.90 -10.18
CA PRO A 21 -18.25 12.67 -9.42
C PRO A 21 -17.72 11.31 -9.85
N ALA A 22 -16.48 11.26 -10.34
CA ALA A 22 -15.77 10.00 -10.53
C ALA A 22 -15.78 9.34 -9.15
N LEU A 23 -16.51 8.22 -9.04
CA LEU A 23 -16.48 7.42 -7.82
C LEU A 23 -15.01 7.05 -7.61
N ALA A 24 -14.42 7.54 -6.53
CA ALA A 24 -13.07 7.13 -6.16
C ALA A 24 -13.07 5.60 -6.15
N GLU A 25 -12.23 5.01 -6.98
CA GLU A 25 -12.15 3.56 -7.09
C GLU A 25 -11.81 3.01 -5.71
N SER A 26 -12.57 2.04 -5.21
CA SER A 26 -12.33 1.48 -3.88
C SER A 26 -10.96 0.80 -3.88
N LEU A 27 -10.11 1.15 -2.93
CA LEU A 27 -8.82 0.50 -2.71
C LEU A 27 -8.94 -0.88 -2.03
N CYS A 28 -10.17 -1.34 -1.81
CA CYS A 28 -10.49 -2.64 -1.23
C CYS A 28 -11.00 -3.59 -2.30
N ALA A 29 -10.48 -4.79 -2.34
CA ALA A 29 -10.92 -5.82 -3.27
C ALA A 29 -12.41 -6.14 -3.10
N SER A 30 -13.17 -6.09 -4.19
CA SER A 30 -14.52 -6.65 -4.23
C SER A 30 -14.48 -8.16 -4.01
N SER A 31 -15.62 -8.77 -3.76
CA SER A 31 -15.71 -10.24 -3.61
C SER A 31 -15.16 -10.98 -4.83
N GLU A 32 -15.45 -10.49 -6.04
CA GLU A 32 -14.95 -11.05 -7.30
C GLU A 32 -13.42 -10.86 -7.41
N GLN A 33 -12.91 -9.68 -7.15
CA GLN A 33 -11.46 -9.41 -7.16
C GLN A 33 -10.72 -10.26 -6.13
N ARG A 34 -11.29 -10.43 -4.92
CA ARG A 34 -10.73 -11.30 -3.88
C ARG A 34 -10.60 -12.74 -4.37
N GLN A 35 -11.62 -13.27 -5.02
CA GLN A 35 -11.56 -14.62 -5.59
C GLN A 35 -10.47 -14.75 -6.65
N ILE A 36 -10.37 -13.79 -7.58
CA ILE A 36 -9.33 -13.76 -8.61
C ILE A 36 -7.94 -13.74 -7.98
N ILE A 37 -7.73 -12.90 -6.96
CA ILE A 37 -6.45 -12.77 -6.26
C ILE A 37 -6.09 -14.09 -5.56
N GLN A 38 -7.01 -14.70 -4.83
CA GLN A 38 -6.78 -15.95 -4.12
C GLN A 38 -6.50 -17.11 -5.07
N ASP A 39 -7.23 -17.22 -6.17
CA ASP A 39 -6.99 -18.23 -7.22
C ASP A 39 -5.62 -18.05 -7.88
N PHE A 40 -5.18 -16.82 -8.05
CA PHE A 40 -3.84 -16.51 -8.57
C PHE A 40 -2.75 -16.91 -7.59
N LEU A 41 -2.90 -16.54 -6.31
CA LEU A 41 -1.94 -16.85 -5.26
C LEU A 41 -1.81 -18.35 -4.99
N ALA A 42 -2.91 -19.10 -5.11
CA ALA A 42 -2.90 -20.55 -5.02
C ALA A 42 -2.04 -21.21 -6.11
N LYS A 43 -2.01 -20.62 -7.31
CA LYS A 43 -1.19 -21.10 -8.45
C LYS A 43 0.25 -20.59 -8.40
N LYS A 44 0.48 -19.47 -7.73
CA LYS A 44 1.78 -18.79 -7.64
C LYS A 44 2.10 -18.44 -6.17
N PRO A 45 2.41 -19.42 -5.33
CA PRO A 45 2.71 -19.18 -3.93
C PRO A 45 3.97 -18.29 -3.77
N GLY A 46 4.00 -17.51 -2.70
CA GLY A 46 5.13 -16.62 -2.39
C GLY A 46 5.11 -15.27 -3.11
N MET A 47 4.06 -14.95 -3.87
CA MET A 47 3.94 -13.65 -4.52
C MET A 47 3.59 -12.57 -3.53
N MET A 48 4.45 -11.54 -3.39
CA MET A 48 4.15 -10.31 -2.65
C MET A 48 3.16 -9.43 -3.42
N PRO A 49 2.35 -8.60 -2.73
CA PRO A 49 1.29 -7.79 -3.35
C PRO A 49 1.75 -6.99 -4.57
N VAL A 50 2.90 -6.33 -4.48
CA VAL A 50 3.50 -5.54 -5.56
C VAL A 50 3.72 -6.34 -6.86
N ILE A 51 4.19 -7.59 -6.74
CA ILE A 51 4.46 -8.44 -7.90
C ILE A 51 3.13 -9.00 -8.43
N ALA A 52 2.25 -9.46 -7.54
CA ALA A 52 0.96 -10.00 -7.92
C ALA A 52 0.08 -8.93 -8.64
N ALA A 53 0.12 -7.69 -8.18
CA ALA A 53 -0.60 -6.56 -8.77
C ALA A 53 -0.22 -6.32 -10.23
N ARG A 54 1.07 -6.38 -10.56
CA ARG A 54 1.56 -6.22 -11.94
C ARG A 54 1.03 -7.31 -12.88
N GLU A 55 0.98 -8.55 -12.41
CA GLU A 55 0.46 -9.67 -13.20
C GLU A 55 -1.07 -9.62 -13.34
N LEU A 56 -1.76 -9.26 -12.27
CA LEU A 56 -3.22 -9.13 -12.27
C LEU A 56 -3.73 -7.82 -12.90
N LYS A 57 -2.85 -6.84 -13.10
CA LYS A 57 -3.18 -5.49 -13.60
C LYS A 57 -4.23 -4.81 -12.71
N MET A 58 -4.05 -4.94 -11.41
CA MET A 58 -4.88 -4.32 -10.37
C MET A 58 -4.02 -3.35 -9.54
N PRO A 59 -4.63 -2.33 -8.89
CA PRO A 59 -3.92 -1.51 -7.91
C PRO A 59 -3.30 -2.36 -6.80
N GLU A 60 -2.11 -2.01 -6.35
CA GLU A 60 -1.35 -2.81 -5.38
C GLU A 60 -2.07 -2.94 -4.04
N ALA A 61 -2.72 -1.87 -3.55
CA ALA A 61 -3.54 -1.89 -2.34
C ALA A 61 -4.75 -2.83 -2.47
N VAL A 62 -5.40 -2.86 -3.65
CA VAL A 62 -6.51 -3.79 -3.92
C VAL A 62 -6.04 -5.23 -3.82
N VAL A 63 -4.87 -5.54 -4.41
CA VAL A 63 -4.30 -6.89 -4.32
C VAL A 63 -3.93 -7.24 -2.89
N ALA A 64 -3.31 -6.33 -2.13
CA ALA A 64 -3.00 -6.55 -0.72
C ALA A 64 -4.25 -6.87 0.11
N SER A 65 -5.37 -6.16 -0.14
CA SER A 65 -6.65 -6.37 0.54
C SER A 65 -7.34 -7.69 0.16
N GLY A 66 -6.91 -8.33 -0.91
CA GLY A 66 -7.47 -9.60 -1.39
C GLY A 66 -6.81 -10.85 -0.79
N TYR A 67 -5.74 -10.71 -0.02
CA TYR A 67 -5.13 -11.83 0.71
C TYR A 67 -6.10 -12.36 1.77
N SER A 68 -5.90 -13.60 2.20
CA SER A 68 -6.74 -14.19 3.24
C SER A 68 -6.49 -13.53 4.61
N PRO A 69 -7.49 -13.50 5.52
CA PRO A 69 -7.38 -12.81 6.81
C PRO A 69 -6.29 -13.36 7.74
N ASP A 70 -5.84 -14.60 7.53
CA ASP A 70 -4.71 -15.20 8.22
C ASP A 70 -3.35 -14.77 7.67
N GLN A 71 -3.32 -14.33 6.41
CA GLN A 71 -2.14 -13.87 5.72
C GLN A 71 -1.95 -12.34 5.75
N MET A 72 -2.97 -11.59 6.14
CA MET A 72 -2.98 -10.14 6.02
C MET A 72 -3.55 -9.46 7.26
N ALA A 73 -2.97 -8.33 7.62
CA ALA A 73 -3.53 -7.33 8.52
C ALA A 73 -3.51 -5.97 7.83
N SER A 74 -4.52 -5.14 8.07
CA SER A 74 -4.56 -3.79 7.49
C SER A 74 -4.99 -2.75 8.50
N ALA A 75 -4.47 -1.53 8.33
CA ALA A 75 -4.90 -0.35 9.07
C ALA A 75 -4.99 0.86 8.12
N THR A 76 -5.75 1.88 8.52
CA THR A 76 -5.69 3.20 7.87
C THR A 76 -4.32 3.83 8.07
N GLY A 77 -3.96 4.82 7.22
CA GLY A 77 -2.68 5.53 7.31
C GLY A 77 -2.42 6.21 8.65
N ASP A 78 -3.48 6.52 9.41
CA ASP A 78 -3.38 7.12 10.75
C ASP A 78 -2.58 6.26 11.75
N ALA A 79 -2.49 4.95 11.51
CA ALA A 79 -1.67 4.05 12.33
C ALA A 79 -0.16 4.17 12.09
N PHE A 80 0.28 5.03 11.16
CA PHE A 80 1.69 5.11 10.72
C PHE A 80 2.67 5.23 11.87
N ALA A 81 2.48 6.18 12.79
CA ALA A 81 3.46 6.46 13.85
C ALA A 81 3.65 5.27 14.80
N ASP A 82 2.55 4.57 15.12
CA ASP A 82 2.60 3.38 15.98
C ASP A 82 3.28 2.21 15.27
N VAL A 83 2.91 1.98 13.99
CA VAL A 83 3.53 0.92 13.15
C VAL A 83 5.02 1.21 12.96
N TRP A 84 5.39 2.48 12.69
CA TRP A 84 6.78 2.87 12.55
C TRP A 84 7.57 2.58 13.82
N THR A 85 7.05 2.99 14.97
CA THR A 85 7.70 2.76 16.27
C THR A 85 7.92 1.27 16.52
N ALA A 86 6.91 0.43 16.26
CA ALA A 86 7.04 -1.00 16.43
C ALA A 86 8.08 -1.64 15.48
N MET A 87 8.25 -1.09 14.27
CA MET A 87 9.26 -1.57 13.32
C MET A 87 10.70 -1.27 13.74
N THR A 88 10.94 -0.32 14.65
CA THR A 88 12.30 -0.04 15.14
C THR A 88 12.92 -1.20 15.91
N ASP A 89 12.11 -2.14 16.40
CA ASP A 89 12.53 -3.36 17.07
C ASP A 89 12.95 -4.48 16.10
N LEU A 90 12.70 -4.31 14.79
CA LEU A 90 13.14 -5.28 13.78
C LEU A 90 14.67 -5.22 13.62
N GLU A 91 15.27 -6.38 13.35
CA GLU A 91 16.67 -6.48 12.95
C GLU A 91 16.87 -5.86 11.56
N GLU A 92 17.91 -6.28 10.83
CA GLU A 92 18.09 -5.83 9.45
C GLU A 92 16.93 -6.27 8.57
N VAL A 93 16.36 -5.33 7.83
CA VAL A 93 15.28 -5.50 6.86
C VAL A 93 15.72 -5.07 5.47
N THR A 94 14.91 -5.36 4.46
CA THR A 94 15.05 -4.75 3.14
C THR A 94 13.96 -3.70 2.95
N VAL A 95 14.36 -2.45 2.84
CA VAL A 95 13.46 -1.37 2.43
C VAL A 95 13.29 -1.44 0.92
N LEU A 96 12.04 -1.56 0.49
CA LEU A 96 11.64 -1.62 -0.91
C LEU A 96 11.06 -0.26 -1.32
N ILE A 97 11.69 0.41 -2.26
CA ILE A 97 11.17 1.64 -2.86
C ILE A 97 10.86 1.34 -4.31
N ILE A 98 9.64 1.64 -4.73
CA ILE A 98 9.18 1.41 -6.08
C ILE A 98 8.92 2.77 -6.72
N LYS A 99 9.59 3.02 -7.84
CA LYS A 99 9.39 4.23 -8.62
C LYS A 99 9.19 3.85 -10.08
N ASP A 100 7.99 4.03 -10.57
CA ASP A 100 7.58 3.62 -11.91
C ASP A 100 7.85 2.11 -12.15
N ARG A 101 8.94 1.78 -12.85
CA ARG A 101 9.37 0.40 -13.12
C ARG A 101 10.62 -0.01 -12.36
N ASP A 102 11.28 0.95 -11.72
CA ASP A 102 12.49 0.71 -10.96
C ASP A 102 12.16 0.23 -9.55
N VAL A 103 12.98 -0.68 -9.04
CA VAL A 103 12.86 -1.24 -7.70
C VAL A 103 14.20 -1.06 -7.01
N PHE A 104 14.19 -0.33 -5.91
CA PHE A 104 15.36 -0.13 -5.07
C PHE A 104 15.21 -0.99 -3.81
N GLU A 105 16.23 -1.79 -3.52
CA GLU A 105 16.30 -2.62 -2.32
C GLU A 105 17.45 -2.13 -1.44
N ILE A 106 17.13 -1.61 -0.26
CA ILE A 106 18.11 -1.04 0.66
C ILE A 106 18.14 -1.88 1.93
N LYS A 107 19.28 -2.49 2.24
CA LYS A 107 19.50 -3.17 3.51
C LYS A 107 19.69 -2.13 4.60
N SER A 108 18.84 -2.19 5.63
CA SER A 108 18.85 -1.24 6.73
C SER A 108 18.18 -1.81 7.98
N ARG A 109 18.48 -1.23 9.14
CA ARG A 109 17.56 -1.25 10.28
C ARG A 109 16.62 -0.07 10.15
N ILE A 110 15.50 -0.12 10.86
CA ILE A 110 14.54 0.99 10.93
C ILE A 110 14.94 1.88 12.11
N GLY A 111 15.33 3.12 11.78
CA GLY A 111 15.67 4.14 12.77
C GLY A 111 14.42 4.73 13.42
N SER A 112 14.59 5.29 14.61
CA SER A 112 13.55 6.09 15.26
C SER A 112 13.15 7.27 14.38
N GLY A 113 12.00 7.85 14.65
CA GLY A 113 11.53 9.04 13.95
C GLY A 113 10.50 9.81 14.77
N GLY A 114 10.09 10.95 14.25
CA GLY A 114 9.08 11.79 14.88
C GLY A 114 8.47 12.81 13.93
N LEU A 115 7.23 13.20 14.20
CA LEU A 115 6.57 14.28 13.48
C LEU A 115 7.29 15.59 13.73
N SER A 116 7.41 16.40 12.69
CA SER A 116 7.94 17.76 12.79
C SER A 116 6.92 18.68 13.45
N ASP A 117 7.40 19.59 14.31
CA ASP A 117 6.55 20.62 14.91
C ASP A 117 6.17 21.73 13.92
N THR A 118 6.85 21.82 12.77
CA THR A 118 6.73 22.94 11.83
C THR A 118 6.16 22.59 10.46
N ASN A 119 6.07 21.29 10.15
CA ASN A 119 5.56 20.81 8.85
C ASN A 119 5.00 19.40 8.99
N ALA A 120 4.50 18.83 7.88
CA ALA A 120 3.86 17.52 7.86
C ALA A 120 4.84 16.35 7.68
N PHE A 121 6.15 16.57 7.84
CA PHE A 121 7.13 15.49 7.72
C PHE A 121 7.27 14.71 9.03
N TYR A 122 7.42 13.41 8.88
CA TYR A 122 7.95 12.51 9.89
C TYR A 122 9.44 12.31 9.60
N ASN A 123 10.28 12.82 10.48
CA ASN A 123 11.73 12.85 10.30
C ASN A 123 12.34 11.58 10.86
N LEU A 124 13.07 10.85 10.04
CA LEU A 124 13.79 9.65 10.43
C LEU A 124 15.17 10.01 10.98
N SER A 125 15.65 9.25 11.97
CA SER A 125 17.02 9.38 12.44
C SER A 125 18.02 9.04 11.32
N HIS A 126 19.23 9.60 11.42
CA HIS A 126 20.31 9.35 10.47
C HIS A 126 21.26 8.22 10.92
N ASP A 127 20.81 7.37 11.86
CA ASP A 127 21.63 6.29 12.43
C ASP A 127 21.83 5.12 11.46
N TYR A 128 20.96 5.01 10.45
CA TYR A 128 20.95 3.90 9.49
C TYR A 128 20.85 4.39 8.04
N PRO A 129 21.22 3.54 7.06
CA PRO A 129 21.18 3.90 5.64
C PRO A 129 19.81 4.40 5.15
N PHE A 130 18.71 3.84 5.68
CA PHE A 130 17.37 4.33 5.39
C PHE A 130 17.02 5.47 6.36
N SER A 131 17.17 6.68 5.88
CA SER A 131 16.87 7.91 6.60
C SER A 131 16.21 8.94 5.68
N GLY A 132 15.66 10.01 6.24
CA GLY A 132 15.02 11.08 5.45
C GLY A 132 13.73 11.60 6.07
N HIS A 133 12.81 12.02 5.20
CA HIS A 133 11.57 12.67 5.59
C HIS A 133 10.39 11.98 4.90
N LEU A 134 9.44 11.47 5.68
CA LEU A 134 8.22 10.80 5.19
C LEU A 134 7.02 11.71 5.35
N ARG A 135 5.97 11.46 4.57
CA ARG A 135 4.70 12.19 4.60
C ARG A 135 3.56 11.24 4.97
N PRO A 136 3.43 10.90 6.28
CA PRO A 136 2.42 9.94 6.72
C PRO A 136 0.98 10.39 6.44
N ASP A 137 0.76 11.68 6.35
CA ASP A 137 -0.53 12.28 5.94
C ASP A 137 -0.95 11.96 4.50
N LEU A 138 -0.05 11.41 3.70
CA LEU A 138 -0.31 10.96 2.33
C LEU A 138 -0.48 9.44 2.20
N TYR A 139 -0.38 8.68 3.27
CA TYR A 139 -0.63 7.23 3.22
C TYR A 139 -2.10 6.94 3.52
N ALA A 140 -2.77 6.27 2.58
CA ALA A 140 -4.17 5.87 2.74
C ALA A 140 -4.30 4.62 3.61
N SER A 141 -3.36 3.68 3.47
CA SER A 141 -3.44 2.39 4.15
C SER A 141 -2.07 1.75 4.38
N ILE A 142 -2.02 0.86 5.37
CA ILE A 142 -0.87 0.06 5.75
C ILE A 142 -1.30 -1.40 5.78
N TYR A 143 -0.54 -2.26 5.13
CA TYR A 143 -0.77 -3.70 5.12
C TYR A 143 0.46 -4.46 5.57
N ALA A 144 0.30 -5.34 6.56
CA ALA A 144 1.29 -6.37 6.87
C ALA A 144 0.83 -7.68 6.23
N VAL A 145 1.72 -8.36 5.52
CA VAL A 145 1.41 -9.61 4.83
C VAL A 145 2.41 -10.70 5.14
N THR A 146 1.91 -11.92 5.30
CA THR A 146 2.68 -13.17 5.38
C THR A 146 2.30 -14.03 4.19
N VAL A 147 3.26 -14.35 3.34
CA VAL A 147 3.02 -15.06 2.08
C VAL A 147 3.81 -16.36 2.08
N PRO A 148 3.16 -17.50 2.40
CA PRO A 148 3.83 -18.79 2.43
C PRO A 148 4.39 -19.18 1.05
N TYR A 149 5.59 -19.78 1.05
CA TYR A 149 6.17 -20.45 -0.12
C TYR A 149 7.01 -21.66 0.31
N GLY A 150 6.67 -22.83 -0.21
CA GLY A 150 7.23 -24.08 0.27
C GLY A 150 6.70 -24.46 1.65
N GLU A 151 7.32 -25.48 2.29
CA GLU A 151 6.78 -26.08 3.52
C GLU A 151 7.04 -25.26 4.78
N GLU A 152 8.20 -24.56 4.85
CA GLU A 152 8.63 -23.88 6.08
C GLU A 152 9.00 -22.40 5.88
N ARG A 153 8.80 -21.85 4.70
CA ARG A 153 9.20 -20.48 4.39
C ARG A 153 8.03 -19.59 4.07
N ALA A 154 8.11 -18.35 4.50
CA ALA A 154 7.17 -17.30 4.13
C ALA A 154 7.88 -15.97 3.89
N GLY A 155 7.47 -15.27 2.87
CA GLY A 155 7.75 -13.85 2.71
C GLY A 155 6.93 -13.06 3.72
N ARG A 156 7.53 -12.03 4.33
CA ARG A 156 6.88 -11.14 5.29
C ARG A 156 7.21 -9.70 4.94
N GLY A 157 6.21 -8.85 4.89
CA GLY A 157 6.42 -7.45 4.56
C GLY A 157 5.33 -6.54 5.10
N ILE A 158 5.68 -5.28 5.31
CA ILE A 158 4.77 -4.20 5.67
C ILE A 158 4.84 -3.18 4.55
N PHE A 159 3.69 -2.80 3.99
CA PHE A 159 3.58 -1.93 2.82
C PHE A 159 2.72 -0.71 3.15
N PHE A 160 3.17 0.44 2.69
CA PHE A 160 2.51 1.73 2.85
C PHE A 160 1.98 2.19 1.50
N TYR A 161 0.67 2.39 1.40
CA TYR A 161 0.00 2.69 0.14
C TYR A 161 -0.52 4.12 0.10
N GLU A 162 -0.38 4.74 -1.05
CA GLU A 162 -0.92 6.05 -1.37
C GLU A 162 -2.42 5.99 -1.71
N PRO A 163 -3.13 7.14 -1.76
CA PRO A 163 -4.56 7.18 -2.12
C PRO A 163 -4.90 6.65 -3.51
N ASN A 164 -3.94 6.54 -4.42
CA ASN A 164 -4.11 5.91 -5.74
C ASN A 164 -3.94 4.38 -5.71
N GLY A 165 -3.61 3.81 -4.54
CA GLY A 165 -3.39 2.38 -4.36
C GLY A 165 -2.01 1.86 -4.75
N GLU A 166 -1.08 2.75 -5.10
CA GLU A 166 0.32 2.40 -5.36
C GLU A 166 1.12 2.32 -4.05
N THR A 167 2.14 1.47 -4.04
CA THR A 167 3.05 1.35 -2.90
C THR A 167 4.00 2.54 -2.87
N SER A 168 3.96 3.32 -1.79
CA SER A 168 4.97 4.35 -1.53
C SER A 168 6.31 3.71 -1.21
N PHE A 169 6.32 2.78 -0.27
CA PHE A 169 7.46 1.91 0.05
C PHE A 169 7.00 0.67 0.82
N GLY A 170 7.89 -0.32 0.93
CA GLY A 170 7.67 -1.53 1.71
C GLY A 170 8.87 -1.89 2.58
N ILE A 171 8.61 -2.59 3.67
CA ILE A 171 9.63 -3.13 4.58
C ILE A 171 9.54 -4.65 4.51
N LEU A 172 10.51 -5.30 3.89
CA LEU A 172 10.59 -6.75 3.80
C LEU A 172 11.41 -7.30 4.96
N VAL A 173 10.74 -8.02 5.86
CA VAL A 173 11.36 -8.72 6.99
C VAL A 173 11.98 -10.02 6.52
N SER A 174 11.34 -10.68 5.56
CA SER A 174 11.86 -11.88 4.90
C SER A 174 11.40 -11.95 3.45
N GLY A 175 12.26 -12.50 2.61
CA GLY A 175 12.02 -12.69 1.19
C GLY A 175 12.82 -13.88 0.68
N ARG A 176 13.41 -13.78 -0.51
CA ARG A 176 14.21 -14.86 -1.13
C ARG A 176 15.62 -15.02 -0.52
N GLY A 177 16.02 -14.14 0.40
CA GLY A 177 17.29 -14.19 1.11
C GLY A 177 17.32 -15.24 2.22
N PRO A 178 18.30 -15.15 3.15
CA PRO A 178 18.35 -15.98 4.34
C PRO A 178 17.05 -15.91 5.13
N SER A 179 16.67 -17.00 5.79
CA SER A 179 15.52 -16.99 6.69
C SER A 179 15.78 -16.03 7.85
N PRO A 180 14.77 -15.24 8.25
CA PRO A 180 14.89 -14.38 9.42
C PRO A 180 15.05 -15.21 10.70
N SER A 181 15.56 -14.57 11.75
CA SER A 181 15.63 -15.19 13.07
C SER A 181 14.21 -15.46 13.61
N LYS A 182 14.10 -16.36 14.60
CA LYS A 182 12.81 -16.61 15.27
C LYS A 182 12.30 -15.36 15.97
N GLU A 183 13.21 -14.59 16.54
CA GLU A 183 12.97 -13.32 17.22
C GLU A 183 12.39 -12.30 16.24
N GLN A 184 12.96 -12.21 15.05
CA GLN A 184 12.48 -11.29 14.01
C GLN A 184 11.11 -11.70 13.47
N ILE A 185 10.84 -12.99 13.35
CA ILE A 185 9.50 -13.51 12.99
C ILE A 185 8.49 -13.12 14.08
N ALA A 186 8.81 -13.37 15.36
CA ALA A 186 7.93 -13.03 16.46
C ALA A 186 7.62 -11.54 16.53
N LYS A 187 8.63 -10.68 16.31
CA LYS A 187 8.42 -9.23 16.23
C LYS A 187 7.50 -8.82 15.08
N PHE A 188 7.65 -9.42 13.92
CA PHE A 188 6.74 -9.17 12.80
C PHE A 188 5.30 -9.60 13.13
N ASP A 189 5.13 -10.75 13.79
CA ASP A 189 3.81 -11.25 14.17
C ASP A 189 3.15 -10.34 15.24
N GLU A 190 3.93 -9.77 16.17
CA GLU A 190 3.47 -8.73 17.11
C GLU A 190 2.99 -7.46 16.37
N ILE A 191 3.75 -7.00 15.37
CA ILE A 191 3.36 -5.84 14.55
C ILE A 191 2.08 -6.15 13.77
N MET A 192 1.98 -7.33 13.18
CA MET A 192 0.79 -7.75 12.45
C MET A 192 -0.46 -7.80 13.36
N ALA A 193 -0.31 -8.30 14.59
CA ALA A 193 -1.39 -8.30 15.59
C ALA A 193 -1.79 -6.86 15.96
N MET A 194 -0.81 -5.99 16.22
CA MET A 194 -1.08 -4.57 16.52
C MET A 194 -1.83 -3.88 15.37
N ILE A 195 -1.47 -4.15 14.11
CA ILE A 195 -2.16 -3.60 12.95
C ILE A 195 -3.62 -4.09 12.90
N LYS A 196 -3.89 -5.35 13.24
CA LYS A 196 -5.26 -5.91 13.30
C LYS A 196 -6.15 -5.21 14.33
N ASP A 197 -5.56 -4.67 15.40
CA ASP A 197 -6.29 -3.97 16.47
C ASP A 197 -6.59 -2.50 16.12
N ARG A 198 -6.14 -2.00 14.97
CA ARG A 198 -6.39 -0.64 14.49
C ARG A 198 -7.60 -0.60 13.55
N PRO A 199 -8.19 0.60 13.31
CA PRO A 199 -9.22 0.76 12.28
C PRO A 199 -8.74 0.19 10.95
N SER A 200 -9.47 -0.81 10.43
CA SER A 200 -9.10 -1.50 9.18
C SER A 200 -9.17 -0.56 7.99
N ALA A 201 -8.21 -0.66 7.07
CA ALA A 201 -8.23 0.04 5.79
C ALA A 201 -9.43 -0.41 4.91
N CYS A 202 -9.88 -1.67 5.09
CA CYS A 202 -11.01 -2.23 4.38
C CYS A 202 -11.98 -2.82 5.42
N PRO A 203 -12.90 -2.01 5.97
CA PRO A 203 -13.95 -2.53 6.83
C PRO A 203 -14.80 -3.52 6.04
N GLY A 204 -15.07 -4.69 6.67
CA GLY A 204 -15.87 -5.77 6.10
C GLY A 204 -17.37 -5.43 6.01
#